data_4366a2e1980d08749a9487ebd90b50a3
#
_entry.id   4366a2e1980d08749a9487ebd90b50a3
#
_cell.length_a   1.000
_cell.length_b   1.000
_cell.length_c   1.000
_cell.angle_alpha   90.00
_cell.angle_beta   90.00
_cell.angle_gamma   90.00
#
_symmetry.space_group_name_H-M   'P 1'
#
loop_
_entity.id
_entity.type
_entity.pdbx_description
1 polymer ?
#
loop_
_entity_poly.entity_id
_entity_poly.type
_entity_poly.pdbx_seq_one_letter_code
_entity_poly.pdbx_strand_id
1 'polypeptide(L)'
;MAASEIEQWWIDKFQENLGPIRKVAGWTTQQLADELGVARQTVSNLETGKSPMTKLQYLALRTVFSAEIARREDRERTHADRLSVRPYGSP
;
A
#
# COMPACT_ATOMS: atom_id res chain seq x y z
N MET A 1 2.82 22.26 16.77
CA MET A 1 2.36 22.66 15.55
C MET A 1 1.31 21.79 15.04
N ALA A 2 0.25 22.38 14.66
CA ALA A 2 -0.91 21.64 14.20
C ALA A 2 -0.55 20.70 13.03
N ALA A 3 0.24 21.18 12.11
CA ALA A 3 0.62 20.37 10.95
C ALA A 3 1.40 19.11 11.37
N SER A 4 2.32 19.26 12.32
CA SER A 4 3.10 18.13 12.81
C SER A 4 2.22 17.14 13.55
N GLU A 5 1.25 17.64 14.32
CA GLU A 5 0.35 16.77 15.04
C GLU A 5 -0.55 15.98 14.10
N ILE A 6 -1.05 16.63 13.06
CA ILE A 6 -1.88 15.96 12.06
C ILE A 6 -1.06 14.90 11.33
N GLU A 7 0.17 15.25 10.97
CA GLU A 7 1.05 14.33 10.28
C GLU A 7 1.32 13.09 11.13
N GLN A 8 1.60 13.27 12.43
CA GLN A 8 1.86 12.15 13.31
C GLN A 8 0.62 11.30 13.48
N TRP A 9 -0.56 11.91 13.53
CA TRP A 9 -1.80 11.18 13.62
C TRP A 9 -1.98 10.26 12.42
N TRP A 10 -1.71 10.74 11.21
CA TRP A 10 -1.83 9.93 10.01
C TRP A 10 -0.82 8.77 10.00
N ILE A 11 0.40 9.03 10.45
CA ILE A 11 1.43 8.00 10.53
C ILE A 11 0.98 6.90 11.49
N ASP A 12 0.49 7.29 12.66
CA ASP A 12 0.04 6.33 13.67
C ASP A 12 -1.13 5.50 13.16
N LYS A 13 -2.09 6.13 12.51
CA LYS A 13 -3.24 5.41 11.97
C LYS A 13 -2.83 4.45 10.87
N PHE A 14 -1.92 4.88 10.02
CA PHE A 14 -1.43 4.02 8.95
C PHE A 14 -0.70 2.81 9.53
N GLN A 15 0.11 3.03 10.55
CA GLN A 15 0.82 1.94 11.19
C GLN A 15 -0.13 0.93 11.82
N GLU A 16 -1.19 1.42 12.48
CA GLU A 16 -2.19 0.54 13.10
C GLU A 16 -2.86 -0.36 12.06
N ASN A 17 -2.97 0.13 10.84
CA ASN A 17 -3.66 -0.59 9.78
C ASN A 17 -2.73 -1.27 8.79
N LEU A 18 -1.43 -1.28 9.07
CA LEU A 18 -0.46 -1.79 8.12
C LEU A 18 -0.68 -3.25 7.75
N GLY A 19 -0.93 -4.10 8.75
CA GLY A 19 -1.17 -5.51 8.49
C GLY A 19 -2.39 -5.73 7.61
N PRO A 20 -3.56 -5.18 7.96
CA PRO A 20 -4.74 -5.29 7.09
C PRO A 20 -4.51 -4.74 5.68
N ILE A 21 -3.83 -3.60 5.56
CA ILE A 21 -3.56 -3.02 4.23
C ILE A 21 -2.69 -3.95 3.41
N ARG A 22 -1.65 -4.51 4.03
CA ARG A 22 -0.77 -5.45 3.35
C ARG A 22 -1.56 -6.66 2.83
N LYS A 23 -2.46 -7.19 3.66
CA LYS A 23 -3.26 -8.34 3.27
C LYS A 23 -4.20 -8.02 2.12
N VAL A 24 -4.78 -6.84 2.13
CA VAL A 24 -5.64 -6.41 1.03
C VAL A 24 -4.82 -6.29 -0.25
N ALA A 25 -3.59 -5.83 -0.15
CA ALA A 25 -2.70 -5.76 -1.30
C ALA A 25 -2.24 -7.15 -1.77
N GLY A 26 -2.50 -8.18 -0.98
CA GLY A 26 -2.16 -9.55 -1.37
C GLY A 26 -0.71 -9.90 -1.14
N TRP A 27 -0.01 -9.18 -0.29
CA TRP A 27 1.41 -9.41 -0.04
C TRP A 27 1.64 -10.12 1.27
N THR A 28 2.63 -11.02 1.29
CA THR A 28 3.15 -11.55 2.53
C THR A 28 4.05 -10.49 3.16
N THR A 29 4.40 -10.69 4.43
CA THR A 29 5.33 -9.80 5.12
C THR A 29 6.66 -9.71 4.36
N GLN A 30 7.14 -10.86 3.85
CA GLN A 30 8.39 -10.88 3.10
C GLN A 30 8.27 -10.11 1.79
N GLN A 31 7.15 -10.26 1.09
CA GLN A 31 6.95 -9.55 -0.16
C GLN A 31 6.94 -8.03 0.06
N LEU A 32 6.27 -7.59 1.12
CA LEU A 32 6.27 -6.15 1.42
C LEU A 32 7.68 -5.67 1.77
N ALA A 33 8.41 -6.47 2.56
CA ALA A 33 9.79 -6.12 2.91
C ALA A 33 10.64 -6.00 1.65
N ASP A 34 10.46 -6.92 0.71
CA ASP A 34 11.20 -6.87 -0.55
C ASP A 34 10.87 -5.61 -1.35
N GLU A 35 9.60 -5.23 -1.38
CA GLU A 35 9.19 -4.01 -2.09
C GLU A 35 9.79 -2.77 -1.46
N LEU A 36 9.92 -2.76 -0.13
CA LEU A 36 10.51 -1.62 0.57
C LEU A 36 12.03 -1.64 0.59
N GLY A 37 12.64 -2.78 0.30
CA GLY A 37 14.08 -2.92 0.37
C GLY A 37 14.59 -3.02 1.80
N VAL A 38 13.80 -3.62 2.70
CA VAL A 38 14.18 -3.77 4.11
C VAL A 38 14.05 -5.23 4.52
N ALA A 39 14.53 -5.55 5.72
CA ALA A 39 14.41 -6.90 6.25
C ALA A 39 12.95 -7.19 6.64
N ARG A 40 12.58 -8.46 6.54
CA ARG A 40 11.23 -8.89 6.93
C ARG A 40 10.92 -8.49 8.38
N GLN A 41 11.92 -8.59 9.27
CA GLN A 41 11.72 -8.24 10.66
C GLN A 41 11.33 -6.78 10.84
N THR A 42 11.85 -5.90 9.97
CA THR A 42 11.49 -4.48 10.02
C THR A 42 9.99 -4.31 9.80
N VAL A 43 9.43 -4.99 8.79
CA VAL A 43 8.00 -4.92 8.52
C VAL A 43 7.21 -5.51 9.69
N SER A 44 7.65 -6.66 10.19
CA SER A 44 6.98 -7.29 11.32
C SER A 44 6.95 -6.38 12.55
N ASN A 45 8.05 -5.70 12.83
CA ASN A 45 8.11 -4.78 13.97
C ASN A 45 7.17 -3.60 13.78
N LEU A 46 7.01 -3.13 12.56
CA LEU A 46 6.06 -2.05 12.28
C LEU A 46 4.62 -2.51 12.46
N GLU A 47 4.30 -3.72 11.97
CA GLU A 47 2.94 -4.23 12.06
C GLU A 47 2.53 -4.53 13.51
N THR A 48 3.46 -4.95 14.33
CA THR A 48 3.17 -5.29 15.72
C THR A 48 3.32 -4.11 16.67
N GLY A 49 3.80 -2.97 16.18
CA GLY A 49 3.99 -1.80 17.03
C GLY A 49 5.26 -1.84 17.85
N LYS A 50 6.14 -2.80 17.64
CA LYS A 50 7.40 -2.86 18.36
C LYS A 50 8.29 -1.67 18.07
N SER A 51 8.23 -1.16 16.84
CA SER A 51 9.00 0.00 16.46
C SER A 51 8.04 1.05 15.92
N PRO A 52 8.21 2.32 16.29
CA PRO A 52 7.35 3.35 15.73
C PRO A 52 7.71 3.56 14.25
N MET A 53 6.69 3.82 13.44
CA MET A 53 6.90 4.10 12.03
C MET A 53 7.47 5.50 11.88
N THR A 54 8.56 5.63 11.13
CA THR A 54 9.13 6.94 10.83
C THR A 54 8.36 7.56 9.68
N LYS A 55 8.51 8.87 9.53
CA LYS A 55 7.89 9.56 8.40
C LYS A 55 8.40 9.01 7.07
N LEU A 56 9.69 8.71 7.00
CA LEU A 56 10.26 8.16 5.77
C LEU A 56 9.64 6.82 5.42
N GLN A 57 9.48 5.95 6.43
CA GLN A 57 8.83 4.66 6.22
C GLN A 57 7.38 4.83 5.79
N TYR A 58 6.69 5.77 6.40
CA TYR A 58 5.30 6.06 6.05
C TYR A 58 5.19 6.49 4.58
N LEU A 59 6.04 7.40 4.14
CA LEU A 59 6.01 7.86 2.76
C LEU A 59 6.36 6.75 1.78
N ALA A 60 7.34 5.93 2.12
CA ALA A 60 7.74 4.82 1.27
C ALA A 60 6.61 3.80 1.16
N LEU A 61 5.97 3.47 2.27
CA LEU A 61 4.86 2.52 2.27
C LEU A 61 3.68 3.04 1.46
N ARG A 62 3.36 4.31 1.61
CA ARG A 62 2.29 4.90 0.81
C ARG A 62 2.57 4.79 -0.68
N THR A 63 3.80 5.03 -1.06
CA THR A 63 4.20 4.94 -2.46
C THR A 63 4.06 3.52 -2.98
N VAL A 64 4.53 2.55 -2.21
CA VAL A 64 4.48 1.14 -2.60
C VAL A 64 3.02 0.69 -2.76
N PHE A 65 2.18 1.01 -1.79
CA PHE A 65 0.78 0.60 -1.87
C PHE A 65 0.04 1.32 -2.98
N SER A 66 0.33 2.60 -3.20
CA SER A 66 -0.32 3.35 -4.28
C SER A 66 0.03 2.74 -5.64
N ALA A 67 1.27 2.34 -5.81
CA ALA A 67 1.70 1.71 -7.06
C ALA A 67 0.97 0.39 -7.28
N GLU A 68 0.80 -0.40 -6.22
CA GLU A 68 0.10 -1.67 -6.35
C GLU A 68 -1.38 -1.47 -6.67
N ILE A 69 -2.01 -0.49 -6.03
CA ILE A 69 -3.41 -0.19 -6.30
C ILE A 69 -3.56 0.25 -7.76
N ALA A 70 -2.66 1.09 -8.24
CA ALA A 70 -2.72 1.55 -9.61
C ALA A 70 -2.58 0.39 -10.60
N ARG A 71 -1.68 -0.56 -10.30
CA ARG A 71 -1.51 -1.73 -11.16
C ARG A 71 -2.77 -2.57 -11.22
N ARG A 72 -3.44 -2.74 -10.06
CA ARG A 72 -4.67 -3.51 -10.01
C ARG A 72 -5.79 -2.85 -10.79
N GLU A 73 -5.91 -1.54 -10.65
CA GLU A 73 -6.93 -0.80 -11.38
C GLU A 73 -6.71 -0.90 -12.89
N ASP A 74 -5.45 -0.84 -13.31
CA ASP A 74 -5.14 -1.00 -14.73
C ASP A 74 -5.50 -2.39 -15.22
N ARG A 75 -5.19 -3.43 -14.45
CA ARG A 75 -5.53 -4.78 -14.84
C ARG A 75 -7.04 -4.97 -14.94
N GLU A 76 -7.77 -4.43 -13.99
CA GLU A 76 -9.21 -4.55 -13.97
C GLU A 76 -9.83 -3.80 -15.13
N ARG A 77 -9.32 -2.63 -15.43
CA ARG A 77 -9.82 -1.85 -16.54
C ARG A 77 -9.57 -2.57 -17.87
N THR A 78 -8.37 -3.10 -18.05
CA THR A 78 -8.04 -3.84 -19.27
C THR A 78 -8.93 -5.06 -19.42
N HIS A 79 -9.16 -5.78 -18.32
CA HIS A 79 -10.02 -6.94 -18.34
C HIS A 79 -11.45 -6.57 -18.70
N ALA A 80 -11.96 -5.50 -18.10
CA ALA A 80 -13.31 -5.04 -18.40
C ALA A 80 -13.43 -4.61 -19.85
N ASP A 81 -12.41 -3.96 -20.38
CA ASP A 81 -12.42 -3.55 -21.79
C ASP A 81 -12.51 -4.76 -22.71
N ARG A 82 -11.77 -5.81 -22.39
CA ARG A 82 -11.83 -7.02 -23.21
C ARG A 82 -13.20 -7.67 -23.17
N LEU A 83 -13.81 -7.68 -22.00
CA LEU A 83 -15.13 -8.29 -21.87
C LEU A 83 -16.21 -7.47 -22.54
N SER A 84 -16.05 -6.17 -22.47
CA SER A 84 -17.04 -5.28 -23.06
C SER A 84 -17.03 -5.32 -24.55
N VAL A 85 -15.93 -5.51 -25.07
CA VAL A 85 -15.81 -5.53 -26.43
C VAL A 85 -16.74 -4.81 -27.13
N ARG A 86 -17.21 -4.22 -27.29
CA ARG A 86 -17.87 -3.64 -27.85
C ARG A 86 -18.05 -2.75 -28.14
N PRO A 87 -18.18 -2.64 -28.15
CA PRO A 87 -18.76 -2.06 -28.86
C PRO A 87 -18.78 -0.81 -29.04
N TYR A 88 -18.58 -0.38 -28.54
CA TYR A 88 -18.41 0.71 -28.56
C TYR A 88 -17.63 1.05 -29.49
N GLY A 89 -17.31 1.28 -29.87
CA GLY A 89 -16.57 1.40 -30.80
C GLY A 89 -17.05 0.75 -31.93
N SER A 90 -17.73 -0.09 -31.87
CA SER A 90 -17.98 -0.73 -32.98
C SER A 90 -19.17 -0.37 -33.40
N PRO A 91 -19.47 -0.04 -33.92
CA PRO A 91 -20.53 0.38 -34.37
C PRO A 91 -21.12 -0.14 -34.78
#